data_0d9cfcf938a2e3b49dc1387590d37502
#
_entry.id   0d9cfcf938a2e3b49dc1387590d37502
#
_cell.length_a   1.000
_cell.length_b   1.000
_cell.length_c   1.000
_cell.angle_alpha   90.00
_cell.angle_beta   90.00
_cell.angle_gamma   90.00
#
_symmetry.space_group_name_H-M   'P 1'
#
loop_
_entity.id
_entity.type
_entity.pdbx_description
1 polymer ?
#
loop_
_entity_poly.entity_id
_entity_poly.type
_entity_poly.pdbx_seq_one_letter_code
_entity_poly.pdbx_strand_id
1 'polypeptide(L)'
;RVHHKPTEMSGGQRQRVAIARALINQPAIIMADEPTGNLDTKSSYEIMDIFRSLNDDGKTVVMVTHEPDIAEMTKRIIHMRDGKVVQDEWR
;
A
#
# COMPACT_ATOMS: atom_id res chain seq x y z
N ARG A 1 9.67 -22.27 8.27
CA ARG A 1 10.73 -22.49 9.26
C ARG A 1 10.20 -22.25 10.65
N VAL A 2 10.44 -23.23 11.51
CA VAL A 2 9.91 -23.18 12.89
C VAL A 2 10.62 -22.15 13.77
N HIS A 3 11.84 -21.78 13.42
CA HIS A 3 12.64 -20.86 14.22
C HIS A 3 12.74 -19.48 13.62
N HIS A 4 11.90 -19.18 12.62
CA HIS A 4 11.94 -17.90 11.97
C HIS A 4 11.39 -16.81 12.90
N LYS A 5 12.22 -15.89 13.32
CA LYS A 5 11.85 -14.80 14.21
C LYS A 5 11.19 -13.67 13.41
N PRO A 6 10.28 -12.87 14.02
CA PRO A 6 9.71 -11.71 13.34
C PRO A 6 10.78 -10.77 12.76
N THR A 7 11.90 -10.59 13.46
CA THR A 7 13.00 -9.76 12.99
C THR A 7 13.72 -10.32 11.76
N GLU A 8 13.50 -11.60 11.46
CA GLU A 8 14.10 -12.25 10.29
C GLU A 8 13.23 -12.18 9.05
N MET A 9 11.99 -11.71 9.19
CA MET A 9 11.10 -11.57 8.06
C MET A 9 11.57 -10.48 7.11
N SER A 10 11.36 -10.67 5.82
CA SER A 10 11.63 -9.64 4.82
C SER A 10 10.71 -8.45 5.00
N GLY A 11 11.05 -7.30 4.39
CA GLY A 11 10.20 -6.12 4.40
C GLY A 11 8.82 -6.42 3.83
N GLY A 12 8.76 -7.17 2.71
CA GLY A 12 7.49 -7.55 2.10
C GLY A 12 6.64 -8.44 3.01
N GLN A 13 7.28 -9.39 3.68
CA GLN A 13 6.57 -10.26 4.63
C GLN A 13 6.01 -9.48 5.81
N ARG A 14 6.78 -8.56 6.36
CA ARG A 14 6.31 -7.69 7.45
C ARG A 14 5.15 -6.83 7.00
N GLN A 15 5.20 -6.31 5.78
CA GLN A 15 4.13 -5.48 5.25
C GLN A 15 2.85 -6.30 5.05
N ARG A 16 2.95 -7.53 4.55
CA ARG A 16 1.79 -8.41 4.41
C ARG A 16 1.14 -8.72 5.76
N VAL A 17 1.94 -8.92 6.79
CA VAL A 17 1.41 -9.14 8.15
C VAL A 17 0.68 -7.89 8.64
N ALA A 18 1.25 -6.71 8.40
CA ALA A 18 0.62 -5.44 8.80
C ALA A 18 -0.72 -5.26 8.08
N ILE A 19 -0.80 -5.55 6.78
CA ILE A 19 -2.04 -5.48 6.01
C ILE A 19 -3.06 -6.47 6.56
N ALA A 20 -2.66 -7.71 6.83
CA ALA A 20 -3.56 -8.72 7.36
C ALA A 20 -4.15 -8.29 8.71
N ARG A 21 -3.33 -7.71 9.58
CA ARG A 21 -3.80 -7.19 10.88
C ARG A 21 -4.80 -6.06 10.69
N ALA A 22 -4.55 -5.17 9.75
CA ALA A 22 -5.46 -4.06 9.47
C ALA A 22 -6.81 -4.54 8.97
N LEU A 23 -6.87 -5.72 8.35
CA LEU A 23 -8.09 -6.28 7.77
C LEU A 23 -8.94 -7.09 8.74
N ILE A 24 -8.46 -7.38 9.96
CA ILE A 24 -9.18 -8.22 10.92
C ILE A 24 -10.60 -7.70 11.15
N ASN A 25 -10.78 -6.39 11.26
CA ASN A 25 -12.08 -5.76 11.50
C ASN A 25 -12.84 -5.45 10.20
N GLN A 26 -12.37 -5.91 9.07
CA GLN A 26 -12.99 -5.71 7.75
C GLN A 26 -13.38 -4.24 7.49
N PRO A 27 -12.42 -3.30 7.55
CA PRO A 27 -12.74 -1.89 7.36
C PRO A 27 -13.18 -1.61 5.93
N ALA A 28 -14.04 -0.59 5.76
CA ALA A 28 -14.43 -0.12 4.44
C ALA A 28 -13.33 0.72 3.78
N ILE A 29 -12.52 1.37 4.60
CA ILE A 29 -11.41 2.24 4.15
C ILE A 29 -10.11 1.72 4.72
N ILE A 30 -9.14 1.55 3.86
CA ILE A 30 -7.78 1.14 4.23
C ILE A 30 -6.85 2.30 3.92
N MET A 31 -6.06 2.71 4.91
CA MET A 31 -5.09 3.80 4.74
C MET A 31 -3.68 3.23 4.87
N ALA A 32 -2.84 3.53 3.91
CA ALA A 32 -1.45 3.06 3.89
C ALA A 32 -0.51 4.24 3.63
N ASP A 33 0.50 4.37 4.47
CA ASP A 33 1.51 5.44 4.38
C ASP A 33 2.82 4.82 3.91
N GLU A 34 3.26 5.21 2.70
CA GLU A 34 4.47 4.69 2.07
C GLU A 34 4.57 3.16 2.16
N PRO A 35 3.53 2.42 1.68
CA PRO A 35 3.45 0.97 1.93
C PRO A 35 4.54 0.15 1.26
N THR A 36 5.22 0.72 0.26
CA THR A 36 6.31 0.05 -0.46
C THR A 36 7.67 0.64 -0.12
N GLY A 37 7.74 1.53 0.87
CA GLY A 37 9.00 2.13 1.31
C GLY A 37 9.98 1.07 1.76
N ASN A 38 11.24 1.16 1.28
CA ASN A 38 12.32 0.24 1.61
C ASN A 38 12.12 -1.19 1.12
N LEU A 39 11.18 -1.42 0.20
CA LEU A 39 11.01 -2.73 -0.44
C LEU A 39 11.72 -2.76 -1.79
N ASP A 40 12.19 -3.94 -2.18
CA ASP A 40 12.66 -4.16 -3.54
C ASP A 40 11.50 -4.08 -4.53
N THR A 41 11.80 -3.98 -5.81
CA THR A 41 10.79 -3.80 -6.86
C THR A 41 9.76 -4.93 -6.89
N LYS A 42 10.22 -6.18 -6.78
CA LYS A 42 9.32 -7.32 -6.81
C LYS A 42 8.36 -7.30 -5.63
N SER A 43 8.87 -7.08 -4.43
CA SER A 43 8.04 -7.01 -3.21
C SER A 43 7.08 -5.84 -3.28
N SER A 44 7.51 -4.70 -3.81
CA SER A 44 6.64 -3.53 -3.99
C SER A 44 5.44 -3.86 -4.86
N TYR A 45 5.66 -4.53 -5.99
CA TYR A 45 4.57 -4.88 -6.90
C TYR A 45 3.63 -5.91 -6.27
N GLU A 46 4.16 -6.86 -5.50
CA GLU A 46 3.33 -7.82 -4.77
C GLU A 46 2.42 -7.13 -3.76
N ILE A 47 2.93 -6.15 -3.03
CA ILE A 47 2.15 -5.36 -2.07
C ILE A 47 1.08 -4.54 -2.81
N MET A 48 1.42 -3.93 -3.95
CA MET A 48 0.45 -3.17 -4.73
C MET A 48 -0.66 -4.07 -5.29
N ASP A 49 -0.34 -5.31 -5.66
CA ASP A 49 -1.34 -6.27 -6.11
C ASP A 49 -2.34 -6.59 -4.99
N ILE A 50 -1.89 -6.69 -3.75
CA ILE A 50 -2.77 -6.90 -2.60
C ILE A 50 -3.75 -5.73 -2.47
N PHE A 51 -3.27 -4.50 -2.53
CA PHE A 51 -4.13 -3.33 -2.44
C PHE A 51 -5.11 -3.24 -3.61
N ARG A 52 -4.67 -3.59 -4.81
CA ARG A 52 -5.56 -3.63 -5.97
C ARG A 52 -6.69 -4.64 -5.77
N SER A 53 -6.36 -5.83 -5.28
CA SER A 53 -7.36 -6.85 -5.01
C SER A 53 -8.39 -6.39 -3.97
N LEU A 54 -7.93 -5.72 -2.92
CA LEU A 54 -8.82 -5.17 -1.90
C LEU A 54 -9.75 -4.12 -2.47
N ASN A 55 -9.23 -3.26 -3.33
CA ASN A 55 -10.05 -2.25 -4.00
C ASN A 55 -11.07 -2.89 -4.94
N ASP A 56 -10.67 -3.92 -5.69
CA ASP A 56 -11.57 -4.65 -6.58
C ASP A 56 -12.69 -5.35 -5.80
N ASP A 57 -12.43 -5.72 -4.55
CA ASP A 57 -13.44 -6.32 -3.66
C ASP A 57 -14.35 -5.27 -3.01
N GLY A 58 -14.25 -4.02 -3.40
CA GLY A 58 -15.15 -2.97 -2.94
C GLY A 58 -14.62 -2.10 -1.80
N LYS A 59 -13.38 -2.30 -1.38
CA LYS A 59 -12.80 -1.46 -0.33
C LYS A 59 -12.16 -0.21 -0.93
N THR A 60 -12.24 0.89 -0.20
CA THR A 60 -11.51 2.11 -0.57
C THR A 60 -10.11 2.04 0.00
N VAL A 61 -9.12 2.18 -0.85
CA VAL A 61 -7.72 2.18 -0.43
C VAL A 61 -7.15 3.59 -0.65
N VAL A 62 -6.69 4.21 0.41
CA VAL A 62 -6.02 5.51 0.37
C VAL A 62 -4.55 5.29 0.69
N MET A 63 -3.69 5.73 -0.19
CA MET A 63 -2.27 5.50 -0.09
C MET A 63 -1.51 6.82 -0.17
N VAL A 64 -0.56 7.02 0.72
CA VAL A 64 0.32 8.18 0.67
C VAL A 64 1.68 7.69 0.18
N THR A 65 2.17 8.25 -0.92
CA THR A 65 3.49 7.90 -1.44
C THR A 65 4.10 9.09 -2.17
N HIS A 66 5.42 9.17 -2.19
CA HIS A 66 6.14 10.11 -3.03
C HIS A 66 6.89 9.39 -4.17
N GLU A 67 6.59 8.11 -4.40
CA GLU A 67 7.16 7.32 -5.48
C GLU A 67 6.23 7.37 -6.69
N PRO A 68 6.63 8.04 -7.80
CA PRO A 68 5.74 8.21 -8.95
C PRO A 68 5.28 6.91 -9.60
N ASP A 69 6.14 5.90 -9.66
CA ASP A 69 5.80 4.61 -10.26
C ASP A 69 4.73 3.87 -9.45
N ILE A 70 4.76 4.00 -8.12
CA ILE A 70 3.75 3.41 -7.25
C ILE A 70 2.43 4.17 -7.42
N ALA A 71 2.46 5.49 -7.45
CA ALA A 71 1.27 6.31 -7.66
C ALA A 71 0.59 5.97 -9.00
N GLU A 72 1.37 5.72 -10.05
CA GLU A 72 0.85 5.37 -11.38
C GLU A 72 0.08 4.05 -11.40
N MET A 73 0.25 3.21 -10.39
CA MET A 73 -0.48 1.93 -10.28
C MET A 73 -1.86 2.07 -9.67
N THR A 74 -2.25 3.27 -9.27
CA THR A 74 -3.55 3.54 -8.63
C THR A 74 -4.54 4.13 -9.62
N LYS A 75 -5.84 4.13 -9.24
CA LYS A 75 -6.92 4.64 -10.11
C LYS A 75 -7.03 6.15 -10.08
N ARG A 76 -6.55 6.79 -9.03
CA ARG A 76 -6.65 8.23 -8.86
C ARG A 76 -5.42 8.72 -8.13
N ILE A 77 -4.84 9.80 -8.61
CA ILE A 77 -3.70 10.43 -7.95
C ILE A 77 -4.09 11.85 -7.58
N ILE A 78 -3.92 12.17 -6.30
CA ILE A 78 -4.10 13.53 -5.80
C ILE A 78 -2.72 14.06 -5.45
N HIS A 79 -2.28 15.07 -6.18
CA HIS A 79 -0.99 15.71 -5.94
C HIS A 79 -1.16 16.83 -4.95
N MET A 80 -0.33 16.83 -3.91
CA MET A 80 -0.39 17.85 -2.87
C MET A 80 0.94 18.58 -2.75
N ARG A 81 0.86 19.86 -2.44
CA ARG A 81 2.01 20.70 -2.14
C ARG A 81 1.61 21.68 -1.06
N ASP A 82 2.45 21.78 0.00
CA ASP A 82 2.23 22.72 1.11
C ASP A 82 0.81 22.59 1.69
N GLY A 83 0.34 21.35 1.82
CA GLY A 83 -0.98 21.06 2.40
C GLY A 83 -2.16 21.33 1.50
N LYS A 84 -1.92 21.65 0.22
CA LYS A 84 -2.99 21.97 -0.74
C LYS A 84 -2.98 21.00 -1.92
N VAL A 85 -4.16 20.68 -2.43
CA VAL A 85 -4.30 19.89 -3.66
C VAL A 85 -3.95 20.77 -4.84
N VAL A 86 -2.97 20.35 -5.63
CA VAL A 86 -2.53 21.09 -6.83
C VAL A 86 -2.95 20.39 -8.11
N GLN A 87 -3.25 19.12 -8.07
CA GLN A 87 -3.70 18.36 -9.23
C GLN A 87 -4.44 17.11 -8.79
N ASP A 88 -5.45 16.70 -9.56
CA ASP A 88 -6.26 15.52 -9.30
C ASP A 88 -6.43 14.78 -10.63
N GLU A 89 -5.90 13.56 -10.72
CA GLU A 89 -5.91 12.77 -11.95
C GLU A 89 -6.68 11.48 -11.73
N TRP A 90 -7.65 11.22 -12.60
CA TRP A 90 -8.38 9.96 -12.66
C TRP A 90 -7.92 9.13 -13.86
N ARG A 91 -7.89 7.81 -13.67
CA ARG A 91 -7.49 6.87 -14.71
C ARG A 91 -8.60 5.92 -15.09
#